data_069c0c449ff706d775ffa0b6a22b3724
#
_entry.id   069c0c449ff706d775ffa0b6a22b3724
#
_cell.length_a   1.000
_cell.length_b   1.000
_cell.length_c   1.000
_cell.angle_alpha   90.00
_cell.angle_beta   90.00
_cell.angle_gamma   90.00
#
_symmetry.space_group_name_H-M   'P 1'
#
loop_
_entity.id
_entity.type
_entity.pdbx_description
1 polymer ?
#
loop_
_entity_poly.entity_id
_entity_poly.type
_entity_poly.pdbx_seq_one_letter_code
_entity_poly.pdbx_strand_id
1 'polypeptide(L)'
;VSSLFLGAKGIKREYVKILSVSLLLAGIGMIGFGIRENIYLMCLFGFLFFATLPFANNCLDYLVRINIPDELQGRAWGVIGFLSQIGYVVAYALAGTAADGAAAQFHISVGRGAASIVMVAGGLLGLTALLLGSMKSVKALERNLPC
;
A
#
# COMPACT_ATOMS: atom_id res chain seq x y z
N VAL A 1 18.36 -3.40 -1.61
CA VAL A 1 18.48 -4.84 -1.31
C VAL A 1 17.27 -5.60 -1.86
N SER A 2 16.04 -5.13 -1.66
CA SER A 2 14.82 -5.80 -2.17
C SER A 2 14.72 -5.80 -3.71
N SER A 3 15.15 -4.75 -4.37
CA SER A 3 15.17 -4.67 -5.84
C SER A 3 16.18 -5.64 -6.47
N LEU A 4 17.31 -5.89 -5.80
CA LEU A 4 18.29 -6.90 -6.21
C LEU A 4 17.73 -8.34 -6.07
N PHE A 5 16.94 -8.60 -5.03
CA PHE A 5 16.34 -9.91 -4.80
C PHE A 5 15.23 -10.25 -5.82
N LEU A 6 14.43 -9.25 -6.19
CA LEU A 6 13.42 -9.38 -7.25
C LEU A 6 14.07 -9.55 -8.65
N GLY A 7 15.17 -8.82 -8.92
CA GLY A 7 15.90 -8.93 -10.18
C GLY A 7 16.64 -10.26 -10.36
N ALA A 8 17.19 -10.81 -9.27
CA ALA A 8 17.96 -12.06 -9.30
C ALA A 8 17.10 -13.32 -9.50
N LYS A 9 15.83 -13.31 -9.09
CA LYS A 9 14.95 -14.49 -9.13
C LYS A 9 14.00 -14.52 -10.32
N GLY A 10 14.15 -13.62 -11.31
CA GLY A 10 13.41 -13.63 -12.57
C GLY A 10 11.93 -13.96 -12.38
N ILE A 11 11.17 -13.05 -11.72
CA ILE A 11 9.73 -13.27 -11.51
C ILE A 11 9.06 -13.18 -12.87
N LYS A 12 8.91 -14.32 -13.52
CA LYS A 12 8.17 -14.45 -14.77
C LYS A 12 6.68 -14.36 -14.45
N ARG A 13 6.03 -13.26 -14.87
CA ARG A 13 4.58 -13.18 -15.13
C ARG A 13 3.59 -13.06 -13.96
N GLU A 14 3.96 -12.71 -12.72
CA GLU A 14 2.97 -12.59 -11.63
C GLU A 14 3.09 -11.31 -10.81
N TYR A 15 3.45 -10.18 -11.46
CA TYR A 15 3.65 -8.90 -10.76
C TYR A 15 2.38 -8.38 -10.08
N VAL A 16 1.22 -8.57 -10.71
CA VAL A 16 -0.08 -8.17 -10.13
C VAL A 16 -0.41 -9.01 -8.91
N LYS A 17 -0.09 -10.30 -8.91
CA LYS A 17 -0.30 -11.14 -7.72
C LYS A 17 0.63 -10.73 -6.59
N ILE A 18 1.90 -10.47 -6.88
CA ILE A 18 2.88 -10.03 -5.88
C ILE A 18 2.45 -8.68 -5.31
N LEU A 19 2.01 -7.75 -6.15
CA LEU A 19 1.47 -6.46 -5.73
C LEU A 19 0.26 -6.65 -4.79
N SER A 20 -0.72 -7.46 -5.19
CA SER A 20 -1.90 -7.73 -4.38
C SER A 20 -1.56 -8.40 -3.05
N VAL A 21 -0.66 -9.38 -3.04
CA VAL A 21 -0.22 -10.05 -1.81
C VAL A 21 0.56 -9.08 -0.91
N SER A 22 1.44 -8.26 -1.46
CA SER A 22 2.18 -7.26 -0.69
C SER A 22 1.24 -6.24 -0.06
N LEU A 23 0.24 -5.76 -0.79
CA LEU A 23 -0.77 -4.83 -0.27
C LEU A 23 -1.66 -5.49 0.80
N LEU A 24 -2.01 -6.77 0.63
CA LEU A 24 -2.75 -7.52 1.66
C LEU A 24 -1.93 -7.68 2.94
N LEU A 25 -0.66 -8.06 2.83
CA LEU A 25 0.24 -8.16 3.98
C LEU A 25 0.44 -6.82 4.67
N ALA A 26 0.57 -5.73 3.89
CA ALA A 26 0.64 -4.38 4.44
C ALA A 26 -0.65 -4.00 5.19
N GLY A 27 -1.83 -4.32 4.62
CA GLY A 27 -3.12 -4.10 5.28
C GLY A 27 -3.26 -4.88 6.59
N ILE A 28 -2.86 -6.15 6.61
CA ILE A 28 -2.83 -6.98 7.82
C ILE A 28 -1.87 -6.40 8.85
N GLY A 29 -0.69 -5.93 8.41
CA GLY A 29 0.28 -5.25 9.27
C GLY A 29 -0.30 -4.01 9.94
N MET A 30 -1.02 -3.16 9.19
CA MET A 30 -1.69 -1.98 9.74
C MET A 30 -2.80 -2.34 10.73
N ILE A 31 -3.61 -3.35 10.44
CA ILE A 31 -4.66 -3.81 11.36
C ILE A 31 -4.01 -4.35 12.63
N GLY A 32 -2.99 -5.20 12.50
CA GLY A 32 -2.28 -5.79 13.63
C GLY A 32 -1.61 -4.75 14.53
N PHE A 33 -1.12 -3.65 13.94
CA PHE A 33 -0.54 -2.53 14.68
C PHE A 33 -1.54 -1.87 15.65
N GLY A 34 -2.83 -1.84 15.33
CA GLY A 34 -3.88 -1.20 16.13
C GLY A 34 -4.56 -2.12 17.16
N ILE A 35 -4.37 -3.45 17.10
CA ILE A 35 -5.16 -4.39 17.93
C ILE A 35 -4.79 -4.32 19.41
N ARG A 36 -3.52 -4.21 19.75
CA ARG A 36 -3.04 -4.25 21.15
C ARG A 36 -1.96 -3.22 21.41
N GLU A 37 -2.03 -2.61 22.60
CA GLU A 37 -1.01 -1.69 23.12
C GLU A 37 0.24 -2.45 23.65
N ASN A 38 0.74 -3.40 22.87
CA ASN A 38 1.94 -4.14 23.20
C ASN A 38 3.06 -3.73 22.26
N ILE A 39 4.12 -3.11 22.80
CA ILE A 39 5.21 -2.54 22.01
C ILE A 39 5.89 -3.59 21.12
N TYR A 40 6.00 -4.83 21.56
CA TYR A 40 6.60 -5.89 20.76
C TYR A 40 5.75 -6.27 19.54
N LEU A 41 4.42 -6.32 19.71
CA LEU A 41 3.49 -6.55 18.61
C LEU A 41 3.48 -5.37 17.65
N MET A 42 3.48 -4.15 18.17
CA MET A 42 3.55 -2.93 17.34
C MET A 42 4.84 -2.92 16.49
N CYS A 43 5.98 -3.24 17.10
CA CYS A 43 7.25 -3.33 16.36
C CYS A 43 7.22 -4.45 15.30
N LEU A 44 6.65 -5.60 15.60
CA LEU A 44 6.56 -6.72 14.68
C LEU A 44 5.68 -6.39 13.47
N PHE A 45 4.48 -5.88 13.70
CA PHE A 45 3.54 -5.52 12.63
C PHE A 45 4.01 -4.28 11.86
N GLY A 46 4.63 -3.31 12.53
CA GLY A 46 5.28 -2.18 11.88
C GLY A 46 6.42 -2.64 10.97
N PHE A 47 7.27 -3.52 11.43
CA PHE A 47 8.34 -4.10 10.61
C PHE A 47 7.78 -4.84 9.39
N LEU A 48 6.75 -5.67 9.58
CA LEU A 48 6.09 -6.37 8.48
C LEU A 48 5.53 -5.40 7.45
N PHE A 49 4.85 -4.34 7.90
CA PHE A 49 4.32 -3.29 7.02
C PHE A 49 5.43 -2.63 6.20
N PHE A 50 6.48 -2.12 6.87
CA PHE A 50 7.60 -1.46 6.18
C PHE A 50 8.40 -2.40 5.28
N ALA A 51 8.46 -3.69 5.61
CA ALA A 51 9.13 -4.67 4.76
C ALA A 51 8.36 -4.95 3.45
N THR A 52 7.03 -4.84 3.46
CA THR A 52 6.20 -5.09 2.27
C THR A 52 6.11 -3.88 1.32
N LEU A 53 6.28 -2.65 1.80
CA LEU A 53 6.21 -1.43 0.98
C LEU A 53 7.18 -1.42 -0.21
N PRO A 54 8.47 -1.76 -0.06
CA PRO A 54 9.39 -1.78 -1.20
C PRO A 54 8.98 -2.77 -2.29
N PHE A 55 8.37 -3.89 -1.92
CA PHE A 55 7.90 -4.86 -2.89
C PHE A 55 6.72 -4.31 -3.70
N ALA A 56 5.75 -3.68 -3.02
CA ALA A 56 4.62 -3.06 -3.69
C ALA A 56 5.07 -1.93 -4.63
N ASN A 57 5.95 -1.04 -4.18
CA ASN A 57 6.49 0.05 -4.99
C ASN A 57 7.25 -0.47 -6.22
N ASN A 58 8.15 -1.45 -6.05
CA ASN A 58 8.89 -2.02 -7.17
C ASN A 58 7.99 -2.70 -8.21
N CYS A 59 6.92 -3.39 -7.77
CA CYS A 59 5.95 -3.98 -8.69
C CYS A 59 5.18 -2.91 -9.46
N LEU A 60 4.79 -1.81 -8.78
CA LEU A 60 4.11 -0.69 -9.41
C LEU A 60 5.01 -0.01 -10.44
N ASP A 61 6.26 0.31 -10.05
CA ASP A 61 7.25 0.92 -10.94
C ASP A 61 7.48 0.09 -12.20
N TYR A 62 7.59 -1.22 -12.04
CA TYR A 62 7.77 -2.14 -13.16
C TYR A 62 6.55 -2.15 -14.10
N LEU A 63 5.34 -2.23 -13.54
CA LEU A 63 4.10 -2.20 -14.32
C LEU A 63 3.94 -0.89 -15.10
N VAL A 64 4.27 0.25 -14.49
CA VAL A 64 4.23 1.55 -15.16
C VAL A 64 5.22 1.58 -16.33
N ARG A 65 6.47 1.13 -16.11
CA ARG A 65 7.52 1.13 -17.15
C ARG A 65 7.18 0.27 -18.35
N ILE A 66 6.52 -0.86 -18.17
CA ILE A 66 6.19 -1.78 -19.28
C ILE A 66 5.01 -1.28 -20.08
N ASN A 67 4.02 -0.66 -19.43
CA ASN A 67 2.77 -0.30 -20.07
C ASN A 67 2.78 1.14 -20.65
N ILE A 68 3.79 1.96 -20.33
CA ILE A 68 3.89 3.33 -20.78
C ILE A 68 5.14 3.50 -21.66
N PRO A 69 5.01 4.04 -22.90
CA PRO A 69 6.15 4.35 -23.76
C PRO A 69 7.15 5.30 -23.08
N ASP A 70 8.43 5.14 -23.34
CA ASP A 70 9.52 5.89 -22.70
C ASP A 70 9.33 7.42 -22.82
N GLU A 71 8.81 7.88 -23.95
CA GLU A 71 8.53 9.29 -24.21
C GLU A 71 7.49 9.90 -23.26
N LEU A 72 6.57 9.09 -22.75
CA LEU A 72 5.47 9.51 -21.87
C LEU A 72 5.73 9.19 -20.40
N GLN A 73 6.77 8.42 -20.07
CA GLN A 73 7.06 8.00 -18.70
C GLN A 73 7.25 9.20 -17.76
N GLY A 74 7.95 10.25 -18.20
CA GLY A 74 8.15 11.46 -17.39
C GLY A 74 6.84 12.15 -17.03
N ARG A 75 5.90 12.24 -17.98
CA ARG A 75 4.56 12.82 -17.74
C ARG A 75 3.74 11.93 -16.81
N ALA A 76 3.78 10.63 -17.02
CA ALA A 76 3.06 9.66 -16.18
C ALA A 76 3.54 9.74 -14.72
N TRP A 77 4.85 9.75 -14.49
CA TRP A 77 5.42 9.92 -13.14
C TRP A 77 5.08 11.27 -12.52
N GLY A 78 5.05 12.34 -13.31
CA GLY A 78 4.59 13.65 -12.86
C GLY A 78 3.15 13.63 -12.37
N VAL A 79 2.24 13.01 -13.12
CA VAL A 79 0.81 12.89 -12.75
C VAL A 79 0.65 11.99 -11.52
N ILE A 80 1.32 10.84 -11.47
CA ILE A 80 1.27 9.92 -10.31
C ILE A 80 1.79 10.63 -9.06
N GLY A 81 2.92 11.33 -9.15
CA GLY A 81 3.49 12.09 -8.05
C GLY A 81 2.56 13.21 -7.57
N PHE A 82 1.97 13.97 -8.48
CA PHE A 82 1.03 15.04 -8.16
C PHE A 82 -0.22 14.51 -7.45
N LEU A 83 -0.84 13.45 -7.99
CA LEU A 83 -2.00 12.80 -7.36
C LEU A 83 -1.67 12.24 -5.98
N SER A 84 -0.49 11.65 -5.83
CA SER A 84 -0.03 11.14 -4.53
C SER A 84 0.15 12.26 -3.51
N GLN A 85 0.72 13.41 -3.91
CA GLN A 85 0.87 14.56 -3.02
C GLN A 85 -0.46 15.13 -2.56
N ILE A 86 -1.43 15.27 -3.46
CA ILE A 86 -2.80 15.68 -3.08
C ILE A 86 -3.39 14.66 -2.08
N GLY A 87 -3.23 13.36 -2.36
CA GLY A 87 -3.68 12.29 -1.47
C GLY A 87 -3.06 12.39 -0.07
N TYR A 88 -1.77 12.67 0.04
CA TYR A 88 -1.10 12.87 1.33
C TYR A 88 -1.63 14.09 2.08
N VAL A 89 -1.79 15.24 1.42
CA VAL A 89 -2.34 16.46 2.05
C VAL A 89 -3.73 16.21 2.60
N VAL A 90 -4.61 15.59 1.81
CA VAL A 90 -5.97 15.24 2.23
C VAL A 90 -5.95 14.23 3.38
N ALA A 91 -5.12 13.19 3.28
CA ALA A 91 -5.00 12.19 4.34
C ALA A 91 -4.51 12.78 5.67
N TYR A 92 -3.51 13.66 5.64
CA TYR A 92 -3.00 14.32 6.85
C TYR A 92 -4.03 15.27 7.47
N ALA A 93 -4.76 16.05 6.64
CA ALA A 93 -5.81 16.93 7.12
C ALA A 93 -6.96 16.16 7.80
N LEU A 94 -7.34 15.01 7.21
CA LEU A 94 -8.42 14.18 7.75
C LEU A 94 -7.98 13.33 8.94
N ALA A 95 -6.75 12.85 8.98
CA ALA A 95 -6.28 11.93 10.01
C ALA A 95 -6.32 12.56 11.41
N GLY A 96 -5.91 13.83 11.54
CA GLY A 96 -5.95 14.56 12.81
C GLY A 96 -7.38 14.75 13.32
N THR A 97 -8.25 15.33 12.50
CA THR A 97 -9.65 15.58 12.85
C THR A 97 -10.43 14.29 13.12
N ALA A 98 -10.14 13.23 12.36
CA ALA A 98 -10.77 11.94 12.56
C ALA A 98 -10.29 11.26 13.85
N ALA A 99 -9.00 11.40 14.22
CA ALA A 99 -8.46 10.84 15.46
C ALA A 99 -9.08 11.52 16.69
N ASP A 100 -9.17 12.86 16.67
CA ASP A 100 -9.77 13.66 17.73
C ASP A 100 -11.27 13.37 17.84
N GLY A 101 -11.98 13.27 16.72
CA GLY A 101 -13.39 12.92 16.68
C GLY A 101 -13.67 11.51 17.23
N ALA A 102 -12.86 10.51 16.86
CA ALA A 102 -12.97 9.15 17.38
C ALA A 102 -12.68 9.11 18.88
N ALA A 103 -11.66 9.83 19.35
CA ALA A 103 -11.34 9.90 20.78
C ALA A 103 -12.48 10.53 21.59
N ALA A 104 -13.07 11.62 21.09
CA ALA A 104 -14.19 12.32 21.76
C ALA A 104 -15.46 11.46 21.78
N GLN A 105 -15.80 10.79 20.68
CA GLN A 105 -17.03 10.03 20.55
C GLN A 105 -17.04 8.74 21.37
N PHE A 106 -15.87 8.06 21.46
CA PHE A 106 -15.73 6.80 22.17
C PHE A 106 -15.16 6.96 23.59
N HIS A 107 -14.92 8.21 24.06
CA HIS A 107 -14.28 8.48 25.36
C HIS A 107 -12.99 7.70 25.60
N ILE A 108 -12.19 7.51 24.56
CA ILE A 108 -10.92 6.79 24.59
C ILE A 108 -9.75 7.76 24.49
N SER A 109 -8.55 7.29 24.82
CA SER A 109 -7.34 8.09 24.63
C SER A 109 -7.10 8.42 23.16
N VAL A 110 -6.51 9.58 22.86
CA VAL A 110 -6.19 10.03 21.50
C VAL A 110 -5.34 8.99 20.76
N GLY A 111 -4.44 8.30 21.47
CA GLY A 111 -3.65 7.21 20.91
C GLY A 111 -4.50 6.02 20.39
N ARG A 112 -5.56 5.67 21.10
CA ARG A 112 -6.52 4.65 20.67
C ARG A 112 -7.40 5.14 19.51
N GLY A 113 -7.77 6.41 19.51
CA GLY A 113 -8.43 7.06 18.38
C GLY A 113 -7.59 6.95 17.10
N ALA A 114 -6.31 7.29 17.19
CA ALA A 114 -5.37 7.15 16.08
C ALA A 114 -5.20 5.69 15.63
N ALA A 115 -5.08 4.74 16.56
CA ALA A 115 -4.97 3.31 16.25
C ALA A 115 -6.19 2.80 15.49
N SER A 116 -7.41 3.22 15.84
CA SER A 116 -8.64 2.83 15.13
C SER A 116 -8.64 3.31 13.67
N ILE A 117 -8.14 4.51 13.40
CA ILE A 117 -8.02 5.04 12.04
C ILE A 117 -7.00 4.25 11.22
N VAL A 118 -5.85 3.90 11.82
CA VAL A 118 -4.85 3.04 11.17
C VAL A 118 -5.45 1.67 10.82
N MET A 119 -6.27 1.08 11.71
CA MET A 119 -6.97 -0.19 11.43
C MET A 119 -7.96 -0.05 10.27
N VAL A 120 -8.75 1.02 10.23
CA VAL A 120 -9.68 1.29 9.13
C VAL A 120 -8.92 1.48 7.82
N ALA A 121 -7.84 2.26 7.83
CA ALA A 121 -6.99 2.44 6.65
C ALA A 121 -6.37 1.12 6.17
N GLY A 122 -5.91 0.27 7.11
CA GLY A 122 -5.41 -1.08 6.80
C GLY A 122 -6.49 -1.98 6.20
N GLY A 123 -7.73 -1.90 6.69
CA GLY A 123 -8.89 -2.61 6.12
C GLY A 123 -9.22 -2.15 4.70
N LEU A 124 -9.22 -0.85 4.45
CA LEU A 124 -9.42 -0.28 3.11
C LEU A 124 -8.29 -0.69 2.15
N LEU A 125 -7.05 -0.68 2.63
CA LEU A 125 -5.90 -1.14 1.84
C LEU A 125 -6.03 -2.63 1.48
N GLY A 126 -6.44 -3.48 2.43
CA GLY A 126 -6.71 -4.89 2.19
C GLY A 126 -7.85 -5.11 1.18
N LEU A 127 -8.92 -4.32 1.27
CA LEU A 127 -10.04 -4.35 0.33
C LEU A 127 -9.59 -3.97 -1.09
N THR A 128 -8.81 -2.89 -1.24
CA THR A 128 -8.26 -2.50 -2.54
C THR A 128 -7.33 -3.56 -3.12
N ALA A 129 -6.54 -4.23 -2.28
CA ALA A 129 -5.69 -5.34 -2.70
C ALA A 129 -6.49 -6.51 -3.26
N LEU A 130 -7.60 -6.87 -2.61
CA LEU A 130 -8.52 -7.92 -3.09
C LEU A 130 -9.20 -7.52 -4.41
N LEU A 131 -9.66 -6.28 -4.51
CA LEU A 131 -10.25 -5.75 -5.73
C LEU A 131 -9.25 -5.79 -6.90
N LEU A 132 -8.02 -5.32 -6.70
CA LEU A 132 -6.95 -5.38 -7.70
C LEU A 132 -6.66 -6.82 -8.14
N GLY A 133 -6.58 -7.74 -7.19
CA GLY A 133 -6.37 -9.16 -7.47
C GLY A 133 -7.53 -9.84 -8.22
N SER A 134 -8.77 -9.32 -8.09
CA SER A 134 -9.95 -9.86 -8.76
C SER A 134 -10.20 -9.25 -10.14
N MET A 135 -9.72 -8.04 -10.42
CA MET A 135 -9.97 -7.32 -11.67
C MET A 135 -9.24 -7.97 -12.86
N LYS A 136 -10.01 -8.47 -13.83
CA LYS A 136 -9.49 -9.05 -15.07
C LYS A 136 -8.67 -8.05 -15.89
N SER A 137 -9.02 -6.76 -15.82
CA SER A 137 -8.32 -5.68 -16.52
C SER A 137 -6.89 -5.50 -16.01
N VAL A 138 -6.67 -5.62 -14.70
CA VAL A 138 -5.33 -5.50 -14.09
C VAL A 138 -4.48 -6.72 -14.43
N LYS A 139 -5.08 -7.91 -14.48
CA LYS A 139 -4.40 -9.13 -14.95
C LYS A 139 -4.07 -9.09 -16.45
N ALA A 140 -4.82 -8.33 -17.24
CA ALA A 140 -4.53 -8.13 -18.65
C ALA A 140 -3.26 -7.29 -18.90
N LEU A 141 -2.87 -6.43 -17.96
CA LEU A 141 -1.62 -5.66 -18.02
C LEU A 141 -0.38 -6.57 -18.03
N GLU A 142 -0.47 -7.74 -17.42
CA GLU A 142 0.61 -8.74 -17.44
C GLU A 142 0.67 -9.50 -18.78
N ARG A 143 -0.44 -9.56 -19.52
CA ARG A 143 -0.51 -10.31 -20.80
C ARG A 143 0.18 -9.58 -21.95
N ASN A 144 0.40 -8.29 -21.82
CA ASN A 144 1.08 -7.46 -22.82
C ASN A 144 2.61 -7.47 -22.65
N LEU A 145 3.16 -8.35 -21.81
CA LEU A 145 4.60 -8.52 -21.69
C LEU A 145 5.17 -9.07 -22.99
N PRO A 146 6.11 -8.39 -23.65
CA PRO A 146 6.83 -8.97 -24.78
C PRO A 146 7.60 -10.21 -24.29
N CYS A 147 7.53 -11.27 -25.07
CA CYS A 147 8.27 -12.52 -24.86
C CYS A 147 9.76 -12.28 -24.91
#